data_50688e72ba9375fdd23f9a0166a86288
#
_entry.id   50688e72ba9375fdd23f9a0166a86288
#
_cell.length_a   1.000
_cell.length_b   1.000
_cell.length_c   1.000
_cell.angle_alpha   90.00
_cell.angle_beta   90.00
_cell.angle_gamma   90.00
#
_symmetry.space_group_name_H-M   'P 1'
#
loop_
_entity.id
_entity.type
_entity.pdbx_description
1 polymer ?
#
loop_
_entity_poly.entity_id
_entity_poly.type
_entity_poly.pdbx_seq_one_letter_code
_entity_poly.pdbx_strand_id
1 'polypeptide(L)'
;MAILGNNPPASDALLVRNAPATSDVLLLGAAGSSGRLIAAELAARGLSVRLAGRRLGPLQDVPRGLAAHGATTGMATVDAGNEASLAEALTGVGVVVSTIGPFARRAGPVIDACLGARTPYVDIANEWPAVRELLERDEQARAHGVPLVTGAGFGPLATETLVLRLVQPTSIVPARVRVAAAAHVPSQGDGVRQTIQELLSLGAITYRGGRVCREAMGSGATVVTFGGTQRRMLPGPVGDLEAARRASGAPDVIAYVPDPAAPRGGDDSYAWAEVVSPDGSRADAELVAGDGLRATAPIAAETARRVLAGATPGAWTPGQLFGPDLVTEATGAQVTVDGQPA
;
A
#
# COMPACT_ATOMS: atom_id res chain seq x y z
N MET A 1 -32.25 -3.36 63.44
CA MET A 1 -31.79 -2.19 62.67
C MET A 1 -30.71 -2.71 61.72
N ALA A 2 -31.13 -3.08 60.50
CA ALA A 2 -30.29 -3.72 59.51
C ALA A 2 -29.80 -2.69 58.51
N ILE A 3 -28.51 -2.61 58.34
CA ILE A 3 -27.85 -1.74 57.35
C ILE A 3 -27.77 -2.46 56.02
N LEU A 4 -28.53 -1.96 55.06
CA LEU A 4 -28.48 -2.42 53.66
C LEU A 4 -27.20 -1.93 53.01
N GLY A 5 -26.36 -2.87 52.59
CA GLY A 5 -25.18 -2.61 51.79
C GLY A 5 -25.59 -2.27 50.34
N ASN A 6 -25.23 -1.07 49.88
CA ASN A 6 -25.31 -0.65 48.50
C ASN A 6 -24.20 -1.39 47.69
N ASN A 7 -24.60 -2.36 46.89
CA ASN A 7 -23.73 -2.86 45.81
C ASN A 7 -23.89 -1.90 44.61
N PRO A 8 -22.80 -1.40 44.02
CA PRO A 8 -22.89 -0.67 42.75
C PRO A 8 -23.29 -1.62 41.63
N PRO A 9 -24.05 -1.15 40.62
CA PRO A 9 -24.45 -2.00 39.50
C PRO A 9 -23.22 -2.45 38.73
N ALA A 10 -23.23 -3.73 38.37
CA ALA A 10 -22.22 -4.34 37.53
C ALA A 10 -22.07 -3.53 36.25
N SER A 11 -20.82 -3.11 35.98
CA SER A 11 -20.46 -2.47 34.74
C SER A 11 -20.91 -3.33 33.57
N ASP A 12 -21.68 -2.74 32.67
CA ASP A 12 -21.97 -3.30 31.36
C ASP A 12 -20.65 -3.71 30.67
N ALA A 13 -20.30 -4.97 30.81
CA ALA A 13 -19.35 -5.59 29.95
C ALA A 13 -19.96 -5.55 28.54
N LEU A 14 -19.45 -4.65 27.71
CA LEU A 14 -19.71 -4.66 26.27
C LEU A 14 -19.43 -6.06 25.77
N LEU A 15 -20.49 -6.86 25.68
CA LEU A 15 -20.49 -8.16 25.03
C LEU A 15 -20.00 -7.93 23.62
N VAL A 16 -18.75 -8.35 23.33
CA VAL A 16 -18.26 -8.55 21.98
C VAL A 16 -19.18 -9.59 21.35
N ARG A 17 -20.29 -9.14 20.78
CA ARG A 17 -21.14 -9.99 19.97
C ARG A 17 -20.40 -10.24 18.67
N ASN A 18 -19.82 -11.42 18.54
CA ASN A 18 -19.46 -12.04 17.27
C ASN A 18 -20.76 -12.41 16.51
N ALA A 19 -21.54 -11.41 16.13
CA ALA A 19 -22.56 -11.58 15.11
C ALA A 19 -21.98 -11.01 13.81
N PRO A 20 -22.10 -11.68 12.65
CA PRO A 20 -21.60 -11.18 11.39
C PRO A 20 -22.45 -9.98 10.94
N ALA A 21 -22.21 -8.82 11.52
CA ALA A 21 -22.63 -7.58 10.86
C ALA A 21 -21.85 -7.52 9.57
N THR A 22 -22.51 -7.40 8.44
CA THR A 22 -21.88 -7.13 7.14
C THR A 22 -21.03 -5.87 7.29
N SER A 23 -19.77 -5.95 6.93
CA SER A 23 -18.87 -4.79 6.92
C SER A 23 -18.30 -4.61 5.54
N ASP A 24 -18.23 -3.37 5.05
CA ASP A 24 -17.63 -3.11 3.75
C ASP A 24 -16.16 -3.54 3.77
N VAL A 25 -15.43 -3.18 4.84
CA VAL A 25 -13.99 -3.39 4.95
C VAL A 25 -13.63 -4.14 6.23
N LEU A 26 -12.78 -5.17 6.11
CA LEU A 26 -11.97 -5.72 7.20
C LEU A 26 -10.58 -5.07 7.14
N LEU A 27 -10.25 -4.23 8.11
CA LEU A 27 -8.94 -3.58 8.18
C LEU A 27 -8.02 -4.35 9.13
N LEU A 28 -7.11 -5.13 8.56
CA LEU A 28 -6.08 -5.87 9.30
C LEU A 28 -4.92 -4.95 9.68
N GLY A 29 -4.50 -4.98 10.94
CA GLY A 29 -3.46 -4.10 11.47
C GLY A 29 -3.97 -2.70 11.84
N ALA A 30 -5.26 -2.54 12.10
CA ALA A 30 -5.94 -1.28 12.36
C ALA A 30 -5.33 -0.42 13.48
N ALA A 31 -4.70 -1.03 14.50
CA ALA A 31 -4.06 -0.31 15.60
C ALA A 31 -2.66 0.24 15.25
N GLY A 32 -2.09 -0.13 14.10
CA GLY A 32 -0.80 0.39 13.61
C GLY A 32 -0.88 1.84 13.11
N SER A 33 0.28 2.46 12.85
CA SER A 33 0.35 3.85 12.36
C SER A 33 -0.44 4.04 11.07
N SER A 34 -0.17 3.22 10.03
CA SER A 34 -0.92 3.27 8.78
C SER A 34 -2.39 2.87 8.97
N GLY A 35 -2.63 1.82 9.78
CA GLY A 35 -3.99 1.32 10.01
C GLY A 35 -4.94 2.36 10.60
N ARG A 36 -4.47 3.18 11.56
CA ARG A 36 -5.27 4.27 12.17
C ARG A 36 -5.65 5.35 11.14
N LEU A 37 -4.71 5.74 10.29
CA LEU A 37 -4.96 6.73 9.24
C LEU A 37 -5.91 6.18 8.17
N ILE A 38 -5.71 4.93 7.73
CA ILE A 38 -6.58 4.27 6.76
C ILE A 38 -7.99 4.08 7.33
N ALA A 39 -8.12 3.71 8.61
CA ALA A 39 -9.43 3.62 9.26
C ALA A 39 -10.20 4.95 9.20
N ALA A 40 -9.53 6.08 9.46
CA ALA A 40 -10.12 7.40 9.37
C ALA A 40 -10.57 7.74 7.95
N GLU A 41 -9.73 7.45 6.95
CA GLU A 41 -10.03 7.69 5.54
C GLU A 41 -11.19 6.83 5.00
N LEU A 42 -11.26 5.57 5.41
CA LEU A 42 -12.39 4.68 5.08
C LEU A 42 -13.70 5.21 5.68
N ALA A 43 -13.65 5.59 6.96
CA ALA A 43 -14.81 6.17 7.66
C ALA A 43 -15.27 7.49 7.02
N ALA A 44 -14.33 8.36 6.63
CA ALA A 44 -14.64 9.63 5.95
C ALA A 44 -15.33 9.43 4.59
N ARG A 45 -15.10 8.26 3.94
CA ARG A 45 -15.78 7.85 2.71
C ARG A 45 -17.11 7.12 2.94
N GLY A 46 -17.57 7.05 4.18
CA GLY A 46 -18.85 6.43 4.56
C GLY A 46 -18.82 4.90 4.56
N LEU A 47 -17.64 4.28 4.54
CA LEU A 47 -17.51 2.83 4.56
C LEU A 47 -17.60 2.29 6.00
N SER A 48 -18.30 1.18 6.17
CA SER A 48 -18.33 0.46 7.44
C SER A 48 -17.06 -0.38 7.59
N VAL A 49 -16.37 -0.23 8.72
CA VAL A 49 -15.04 -0.85 8.94
C VAL A 49 -15.07 -1.79 10.13
N ARG A 50 -14.66 -3.04 9.93
CA ARG A 50 -14.30 -3.97 11.02
C ARG A 50 -12.80 -3.82 11.28
N LEU A 51 -12.46 -3.25 12.44
CA LEU A 51 -11.09 -3.07 12.88
C LEU A 51 -10.52 -4.38 13.40
N ALA A 52 -9.41 -4.85 12.85
CA ALA A 52 -8.85 -6.14 13.20
C ALA A 52 -7.37 -6.07 13.60
N GLY A 53 -7.00 -6.90 14.57
CA GLY A 53 -5.64 -7.00 15.08
C GLY A 53 -5.51 -8.09 16.11
N ARG A 54 -4.28 -8.41 16.52
CA ARG A 54 -3.99 -9.51 17.46
C ARG A 54 -4.45 -9.28 18.89
N ARG A 55 -4.68 -8.03 19.29
CA ARG A 55 -5.04 -7.65 20.67
C ARG A 55 -6.16 -6.61 20.64
N LEU A 56 -7.17 -6.83 21.46
CA LEU A 56 -8.35 -5.96 21.53
C LEU A 56 -8.02 -4.56 22.10
N GLY A 57 -7.21 -4.49 23.15
CA GLY A 57 -6.92 -3.21 23.84
C GLY A 57 -6.47 -2.09 22.89
N PRO A 58 -5.40 -2.27 22.07
CA PRO A 58 -4.99 -1.26 21.11
C PRO A 58 -6.04 -0.92 20.03
N LEU A 59 -6.96 -1.84 19.72
CA LEU A 59 -8.05 -1.60 18.78
C LEU A 59 -9.10 -0.64 19.37
N GLN A 60 -9.36 -0.70 20.68
CA GLN A 60 -10.34 0.14 21.36
C GLN A 60 -9.98 1.64 21.31
N ASP A 61 -8.72 1.97 21.07
CA ASP A 61 -8.27 3.37 20.95
C ASP A 61 -8.49 3.95 19.54
N VAL A 62 -8.71 3.12 18.52
CA VAL A 62 -8.91 3.54 17.12
C VAL A 62 -10.23 4.28 16.92
N PRO A 63 -11.41 3.81 17.42
CA PRO A 63 -12.69 4.44 17.20
C PRO A 63 -12.80 5.88 17.73
N ARG A 64 -12.00 6.25 18.74
CA ARG A 64 -12.00 7.63 19.29
C ARG A 64 -11.68 8.68 18.22
N GLY A 65 -10.84 8.32 17.23
CA GLY A 65 -10.55 9.19 16.08
C GLY A 65 -11.60 9.13 14.97
N LEU A 66 -12.54 8.17 15.02
CA LEU A 66 -13.54 7.94 13.96
C LEU A 66 -14.92 8.48 14.31
N ALA A 67 -15.17 8.83 15.58
CA ALA A 67 -16.48 9.26 16.08
C ALA A 67 -17.07 10.45 15.31
N ALA A 68 -16.21 11.29 14.73
CA ALA A 68 -16.63 12.46 13.94
C ALA A 68 -17.31 12.09 12.61
N HIS A 69 -17.14 10.85 12.12
CA HIS A 69 -17.59 10.40 10.79
C HIS A 69 -18.84 9.52 10.85
N GLY A 70 -19.34 9.16 12.04
CA GLY A 70 -20.55 8.35 12.20
C GLY A 70 -20.45 6.92 11.65
N ALA A 71 -19.24 6.47 11.30
CA ALA A 71 -19.03 5.14 10.73
C ALA A 71 -19.26 4.06 11.79
N THR A 72 -20.04 3.04 11.44
CA THR A 72 -20.23 1.87 12.27
C THR A 72 -18.96 1.02 12.20
N THR A 73 -18.27 0.89 13.33
CA THR A 73 -17.07 0.08 13.42
C THR A 73 -17.30 -1.11 14.33
N GLY A 74 -17.05 -2.32 13.80
CA GLY A 74 -16.89 -3.52 14.60
C GLY A 74 -15.41 -3.73 14.96
N MET A 75 -15.13 -4.58 15.93
CA MET A 75 -13.76 -5.01 16.27
C MET A 75 -13.67 -6.52 16.24
N ALA A 76 -12.54 -7.04 15.75
CA ALA A 76 -12.25 -8.46 15.75
C ALA A 76 -10.80 -8.73 16.20
N THR A 77 -10.62 -9.73 17.05
CA THR A 77 -9.30 -10.27 17.33
C THR A 77 -8.97 -11.27 16.24
N VAL A 78 -7.92 -11.01 15.46
CA VAL A 78 -7.52 -11.84 14.31
C VAL A 78 -6.05 -12.19 14.40
N ASP A 79 -5.76 -13.49 14.34
CA ASP A 79 -4.42 -14.00 14.10
C ASP A 79 -4.27 -14.30 12.60
N ALA A 80 -3.50 -13.46 11.90
CA ALA A 80 -3.25 -13.60 10.46
C ALA A 80 -2.41 -14.84 10.10
N GLY A 81 -1.85 -15.54 11.08
CA GLY A 81 -1.17 -16.84 10.90
C GLY A 81 -2.10 -18.06 11.13
N ASN A 82 -3.36 -17.84 11.50
CA ASN A 82 -4.31 -18.90 11.79
C ASN A 82 -5.47 -18.88 10.79
N GLU A 83 -5.59 -19.94 9.99
CA GLU A 83 -6.60 -20.07 8.93
C GLU A 83 -8.03 -19.96 9.45
N ALA A 84 -8.36 -20.63 10.57
CA ALA A 84 -9.69 -20.58 11.15
C ALA A 84 -10.06 -19.17 11.64
N SER A 85 -9.09 -18.45 12.25
CA SER A 85 -9.27 -17.06 12.67
C SER A 85 -9.52 -16.13 11.48
N LEU A 86 -8.81 -16.34 10.37
CA LEU A 86 -9.02 -15.57 9.13
C LEU A 86 -10.37 -15.90 8.51
N ALA A 87 -10.75 -17.17 8.40
CA ALA A 87 -12.04 -17.58 7.83
C ALA A 87 -13.23 -16.98 8.59
N GLU A 88 -13.18 -16.99 9.93
CA GLU A 88 -14.20 -16.33 10.76
C GLU A 88 -14.25 -14.81 10.50
N ALA A 89 -13.08 -14.17 10.48
CA ALA A 89 -12.99 -12.73 10.31
C ALA A 89 -13.47 -12.24 8.93
N LEU A 90 -13.36 -13.08 7.89
CA LEU A 90 -13.78 -12.78 6.52
C LEU A 90 -15.30 -12.89 6.30
N THR A 91 -16.04 -13.51 7.25
CA THR A 91 -17.48 -13.68 7.11
C THR A 91 -18.20 -12.33 7.02
N GLY A 92 -18.95 -12.10 5.93
CA GLY A 92 -19.72 -10.89 5.69
C GLY A 92 -18.84 -9.64 5.41
N VAL A 93 -17.64 -9.81 4.86
CA VAL A 93 -16.71 -8.74 4.50
C VAL A 93 -16.72 -8.52 3.00
N GLY A 94 -16.81 -7.26 2.57
CA GLY A 94 -16.75 -6.87 1.16
C GLY A 94 -15.33 -6.81 0.59
N VAL A 95 -14.35 -6.30 1.35
CA VAL A 95 -12.94 -6.26 0.98
C VAL A 95 -12.04 -6.31 2.21
N VAL A 96 -10.89 -6.96 2.10
CA VAL A 96 -9.82 -6.89 3.11
C VAL A 96 -8.84 -5.79 2.75
N VAL A 97 -8.51 -4.92 3.70
CA VAL A 97 -7.37 -4.00 3.61
C VAL A 97 -6.32 -4.43 4.63
N SER A 98 -5.15 -4.83 4.16
CA SER A 98 -4.06 -5.30 5.02
C SER A 98 -2.96 -4.25 5.19
N THR A 99 -2.63 -3.97 6.46
CA THR A 99 -1.48 -3.13 6.85
C THR A 99 -0.48 -3.92 7.70
N ILE A 100 -0.54 -5.25 7.64
CA ILE A 100 0.30 -6.12 8.47
C ILE A 100 1.62 -6.41 7.77
N GLY A 101 2.63 -5.59 8.07
CA GLY A 101 4.01 -5.87 7.65
C GLY A 101 4.78 -6.78 8.63
N PRO A 102 5.96 -7.35 8.21
CA PRO A 102 6.49 -7.36 6.85
C PRO A 102 5.62 -8.20 5.92
N PHE A 103 5.24 -7.64 4.77
CA PHE A 103 4.29 -8.28 3.85
C PHE A 103 4.87 -9.55 3.22
N ALA A 104 6.16 -9.58 2.92
CA ALA A 104 6.85 -10.76 2.39
C ALA A 104 6.70 -12.03 3.26
N ARG A 105 6.36 -11.87 4.54
CA ARG A 105 6.14 -13.01 5.47
C ARG A 105 4.69 -13.21 5.86
N ARG A 106 3.86 -12.17 5.77
CA ARG A 106 2.53 -12.17 6.39
C ARG A 106 1.38 -12.08 5.41
N ALA A 107 1.63 -11.66 4.16
CA ALA A 107 0.55 -11.51 3.19
C ALA A 107 0.02 -12.85 2.69
N GLY A 108 0.87 -13.85 2.47
CA GLY A 108 0.49 -15.14 1.87
C GLY A 108 -0.74 -15.78 2.52
N PRO A 109 -0.73 -16.09 3.84
CA PRO A 109 -1.89 -16.70 4.50
C PRO A 109 -3.18 -15.88 4.40
N VAL A 110 -3.07 -14.54 4.43
CA VAL A 110 -4.23 -13.65 4.29
C VAL A 110 -4.79 -13.71 2.87
N ILE A 111 -3.91 -13.70 1.87
CA ILE A 111 -4.30 -13.81 0.46
C ILE A 111 -4.98 -15.18 0.19
N ASP A 112 -4.40 -16.27 0.72
CA ASP A 112 -4.98 -17.61 0.58
C ASP A 112 -6.39 -17.68 1.20
N ALA A 113 -6.58 -17.10 2.38
CA ALA A 113 -7.89 -17.00 3.01
C ALA A 113 -8.88 -16.15 2.19
N CYS A 114 -8.42 -15.04 1.62
CA CYS A 114 -9.23 -14.18 0.75
C CYS A 114 -9.66 -14.90 -0.53
N LEU A 115 -8.76 -15.64 -1.16
CA LEU A 115 -9.07 -16.48 -2.33
C LEU A 115 -10.12 -17.55 -1.98
N GLY A 116 -9.93 -18.28 -0.87
CA GLY A 116 -10.87 -19.29 -0.39
C GLY A 116 -12.26 -18.73 -0.06
N ALA A 117 -12.32 -17.55 0.54
CA ALA A 117 -13.56 -16.86 0.89
C ALA A 117 -14.17 -16.06 -0.28
N ARG A 118 -13.47 -15.98 -1.42
CA ARG A 118 -13.82 -15.11 -2.56
C ARG A 118 -14.00 -13.64 -2.16
N THR A 119 -13.16 -13.18 -1.26
CA THR A 119 -13.17 -11.80 -0.75
C THR A 119 -12.03 -11.02 -1.40
N PRO A 120 -12.28 -9.86 -2.01
CA PRO A 120 -11.26 -8.97 -2.53
C PRO A 120 -10.19 -8.59 -1.49
N TYR A 121 -8.96 -8.39 -1.95
CA TYR A 121 -7.82 -8.05 -1.10
C TYR A 121 -7.10 -6.81 -1.61
N VAL A 122 -6.71 -5.92 -0.69
CA VAL A 122 -5.88 -4.73 -0.93
C VAL A 122 -4.80 -4.67 0.13
N ASP A 123 -3.55 -4.36 -0.25
CA ASP A 123 -2.49 -4.06 0.70
C ASP A 123 -1.67 -2.82 0.33
N ILE A 124 -0.88 -2.37 1.29
CA ILE A 124 0.05 -1.23 1.15
C ILE A 124 1.51 -1.69 1.08
N ALA A 125 1.77 -2.90 0.59
CA ALA A 125 3.11 -3.45 0.50
C ALA A 125 4.03 -2.58 -0.35
N ASN A 126 5.27 -2.41 0.09
CA ASN A 126 6.34 -1.78 -0.67
C ASN A 126 7.60 -2.66 -0.75
N GLU A 127 7.54 -3.88 -0.24
CA GLU A 127 8.60 -4.87 -0.39
C GLU A 127 8.50 -5.55 -1.76
N TRP A 128 9.56 -5.46 -2.58
CA TRP A 128 9.58 -6.10 -3.90
C TRP A 128 9.17 -7.59 -3.87
N PRO A 129 9.64 -8.42 -2.90
CA PRO A 129 9.23 -9.83 -2.89
C PRO A 129 7.72 -10.01 -2.68
N ALA A 130 7.12 -9.21 -1.79
CA ALA A 130 5.69 -9.31 -1.50
C ALA A 130 4.81 -8.87 -2.67
N VAL A 131 5.15 -7.72 -3.26
CA VAL A 131 4.45 -7.20 -4.44
C VAL A 131 4.54 -8.19 -5.59
N ARG A 132 5.74 -8.72 -5.87
CA ARG A 132 5.94 -9.71 -6.92
C ARG A 132 5.15 -10.99 -6.67
N GLU A 133 5.23 -11.55 -5.47
CA GLU A 133 4.53 -12.79 -5.10
C GLU A 133 3.01 -12.67 -5.30
N LEU A 134 2.41 -11.55 -4.86
CA LEU A 134 0.99 -11.33 -5.08
C LEU A 134 0.66 -11.24 -6.57
N LEU A 135 1.46 -10.51 -7.34
CA LEU A 135 1.24 -10.34 -8.77
C LEU A 135 1.42 -11.63 -9.57
N GLU A 136 2.20 -12.59 -9.08
CA GLU A 136 2.33 -13.95 -9.64
C GLU A 136 1.10 -14.83 -9.40
N ARG A 137 0.15 -14.41 -8.55
CA ARG A 137 -1.11 -15.12 -8.27
C ARG A 137 -2.27 -14.75 -9.20
N ASP A 138 -2.01 -14.10 -10.34
CA ASP A 138 -3.04 -13.60 -11.26
C ASP A 138 -3.99 -14.69 -11.75
N GLU A 139 -3.47 -15.85 -12.17
CA GLU A 139 -4.30 -16.98 -12.60
C GLU A 139 -5.20 -17.51 -11.48
N GLN A 140 -4.67 -17.61 -10.25
CA GLN A 140 -5.45 -18.04 -9.09
C GLN A 140 -6.56 -17.04 -8.77
N ALA A 141 -6.22 -15.74 -8.79
CA ALA A 141 -7.18 -14.66 -8.54
C ALA A 141 -8.33 -14.68 -9.56
N ARG A 142 -8.00 -14.84 -10.85
CA ARG A 142 -9.01 -14.98 -11.94
C ARG A 142 -9.87 -16.21 -11.77
N ALA A 143 -9.28 -17.36 -11.44
CA ALA A 143 -10.01 -18.61 -11.23
C ALA A 143 -11.01 -18.53 -10.07
N HIS A 144 -10.69 -17.77 -9.01
CA HIS A 144 -11.58 -17.55 -7.88
C HIS A 144 -12.56 -16.37 -8.08
N GLY A 145 -12.40 -15.58 -9.15
CA GLY A 145 -13.21 -14.40 -9.42
C GLY A 145 -12.91 -13.23 -8.45
N VAL A 146 -11.68 -13.11 -7.94
CA VAL A 146 -11.29 -12.18 -6.89
C VAL A 146 -10.24 -11.18 -7.40
N PRO A 147 -10.42 -9.87 -7.21
CA PRO A 147 -9.35 -8.90 -7.39
C PRO A 147 -8.41 -8.93 -6.18
N LEU A 148 -7.11 -9.09 -6.44
CA LEU A 148 -6.02 -8.93 -5.48
C LEU A 148 -5.23 -7.68 -5.88
N VAL A 149 -5.12 -6.69 -4.99
CA VAL A 149 -4.43 -5.42 -5.27
C VAL A 149 -3.30 -5.23 -4.27
N THR A 150 -2.08 -5.02 -4.75
CA THR A 150 -0.90 -4.78 -3.90
C THR A 150 -0.24 -3.45 -4.23
N GLY A 151 0.45 -2.88 -3.24
CA GLY A 151 1.15 -1.61 -3.42
C GLY A 151 0.24 -0.39 -3.39
N ALA A 152 -0.93 -0.47 -2.73
CA ALA A 152 -1.85 0.65 -2.57
C ALA A 152 -1.33 1.68 -1.55
N GLY A 153 -0.08 2.13 -1.73
CA GLY A 153 0.60 3.13 -0.94
C GLY A 153 1.35 4.14 -1.81
N PHE A 154 1.92 5.17 -1.16
CA PHE A 154 2.54 6.29 -1.87
C PHE A 154 3.63 5.84 -2.85
N GLY A 155 4.63 5.03 -2.42
CA GLY A 155 5.77 4.66 -3.27
C GLY A 155 5.33 4.00 -4.60
N PRO A 156 4.80 2.76 -4.58
CA PRO A 156 4.47 2.05 -5.80
C PRO A 156 3.46 2.78 -6.69
N LEU A 157 2.36 3.33 -6.12
CA LEU A 157 1.36 4.01 -6.95
C LEU A 157 1.87 5.33 -7.53
N ALA A 158 2.62 6.13 -6.77
CA ALA A 158 3.11 7.41 -7.27
C ALA A 158 4.08 7.20 -8.45
N THR A 159 5.02 6.27 -8.34
CA THR A 159 5.95 5.97 -9.43
C THR A 159 5.25 5.31 -10.62
N GLU A 160 4.30 4.40 -10.37
CA GLU A 160 3.48 3.78 -11.41
C GLU A 160 2.67 4.82 -12.21
N THR A 161 2.04 5.76 -11.51
CA THR A 161 1.30 6.87 -12.14
C THR A 161 2.18 7.62 -13.14
N LEU A 162 3.40 7.99 -12.72
CA LEU A 162 4.31 8.72 -13.59
C LEU A 162 4.71 7.91 -14.82
N VAL A 163 5.02 6.62 -14.63
CA VAL A 163 5.33 5.73 -15.75
C VAL A 163 4.15 5.61 -16.71
N LEU A 164 2.93 5.39 -16.20
CA LEU A 164 1.73 5.29 -17.03
C LEU A 164 1.49 6.57 -17.85
N ARG A 165 1.65 7.75 -17.24
CA ARG A 165 1.50 9.04 -17.95
C ARG A 165 2.56 9.25 -19.04
N LEU A 166 3.77 8.72 -18.86
CA LEU A 166 4.82 8.80 -19.87
C LEU A 166 4.67 7.80 -21.02
N VAL A 167 4.14 6.59 -20.76
CA VAL A 167 4.08 5.54 -21.79
C VAL A 167 2.76 5.48 -22.54
N GLN A 168 1.62 5.76 -21.89
CA GLN A 168 0.30 5.65 -22.53
C GLN A 168 0.15 6.52 -23.79
N PRO A 169 0.64 7.78 -23.84
CA PRO A 169 0.50 8.61 -25.03
C PRO A 169 1.27 8.09 -26.25
N THR A 170 2.35 7.34 -26.02
CA THR A 170 3.27 6.93 -27.09
C THR A 170 2.95 5.57 -27.69
N SER A 171 2.30 4.67 -26.93
CA SER A 171 2.10 3.26 -27.28
C SER A 171 3.41 2.50 -27.61
N ILE A 172 4.57 3.05 -27.26
CA ILE A 172 5.89 2.48 -27.50
C ILE A 172 6.36 1.83 -26.20
N VAL A 173 6.81 0.56 -26.27
CA VAL A 173 7.47 -0.08 -25.14
C VAL A 173 8.87 0.54 -24.96
N PRO A 174 9.15 1.17 -23.80
CA PRO A 174 10.45 1.80 -23.57
C PRO A 174 11.58 0.76 -23.51
N ALA A 175 12.80 1.17 -23.90
CA ALA A 175 13.99 0.37 -23.71
C ALA A 175 14.39 0.32 -22.21
N ARG A 176 14.15 1.41 -21.48
CA ARG A 176 14.49 1.49 -20.05
C ARG A 176 13.54 2.43 -19.30
N VAL A 177 13.24 2.05 -18.06
CA VAL A 177 12.53 2.90 -17.10
C VAL A 177 13.34 3.01 -15.80
N ARG A 178 13.42 4.23 -15.29
CA ARG A 178 13.98 4.52 -13.97
C ARG A 178 12.93 5.22 -13.14
N VAL A 179 12.72 4.77 -11.91
CA VAL A 179 11.79 5.40 -10.98
C VAL A 179 12.46 5.65 -9.63
N ALA A 180 12.01 6.66 -8.93
CA ALA A 180 12.49 6.96 -7.59
C ALA A 180 11.34 7.46 -6.72
N ALA A 181 11.27 7.01 -5.47
CA ALA A 181 10.37 7.56 -4.47
C ALA A 181 11.14 7.96 -3.22
N ALA A 182 10.85 9.14 -2.70
CA ALA A 182 11.39 9.67 -1.46
C ALA A 182 10.24 10.11 -0.56
N ALA A 183 9.68 9.18 0.19
CA ALA A 183 8.59 9.45 1.11
C ALA A 183 9.12 10.14 2.38
N HIS A 184 8.53 11.28 2.74
CA HIS A 184 8.70 11.85 4.07
C HIS A 184 7.81 11.06 5.04
N VAL A 185 8.43 10.47 6.08
CA VAL A 185 7.72 9.76 7.15
C VAL A 185 8.26 10.30 8.48
N PRO A 186 7.51 11.18 9.16
CA PRO A 186 7.97 11.86 10.39
C PRO A 186 8.34 10.90 11.52
N SER A 187 7.60 9.79 11.62
CA SER A 187 7.87 8.75 12.62
C SER A 187 7.71 7.36 12.02
N GLN A 188 8.71 6.51 12.19
CA GLN A 188 8.66 5.13 11.73
C GLN A 188 8.26 4.20 12.89
N GLY A 189 7.14 3.52 12.76
CA GLY A 189 6.75 2.44 13.66
C GLY A 189 7.69 1.22 13.52
N ASP A 190 7.61 0.31 14.50
CA ASP A 190 8.45 -0.91 14.52
C ASP A 190 8.32 -1.75 13.24
N GLY A 191 7.12 -1.86 12.68
CA GLY A 191 6.88 -2.58 11.43
C GLY A 191 7.66 -1.99 10.25
N VAL A 192 7.68 -0.65 10.11
CA VAL A 192 8.43 0.02 9.03
C VAL A 192 9.94 -0.18 9.21
N ARG A 193 10.44 -0.08 10.44
CA ARG A 193 11.87 -0.33 10.71
C ARG A 193 12.28 -1.75 10.36
N GLN A 194 11.46 -2.73 10.73
CA GLN A 194 11.70 -4.14 10.40
C GLN A 194 11.70 -4.36 8.88
N THR A 195 10.74 -3.82 8.17
CA THR A 195 10.69 -3.86 6.69
C THR A 195 11.97 -3.28 6.07
N ILE A 196 12.43 -2.11 6.52
CA ILE A 196 13.64 -1.48 6.00
C ILE A 196 14.87 -2.39 6.22
N GLN A 197 15.02 -3.00 7.41
CA GLN A 197 16.12 -3.92 7.69
C GLN A 197 16.10 -5.14 6.78
N GLU A 198 14.93 -5.72 6.54
CA GLU A 198 14.76 -6.86 5.63
C GLU A 198 15.09 -6.48 4.19
N LEU A 199 14.63 -5.32 3.71
CA LEU A 199 14.96 -4.83 2.37
C LEU A 199 16.45 -4.60 2.18
N LEU A 200 17.14 -4.00 3.15
CA LEU A 200 18.59 -3.78 3.08
C LEU A 200 19.36 -5.10 2.95
N SER A 201 18.88 -6.19 3.53
CA SER A 201 19.52 -7.50 3.45
C SER A 201 19.41 -8.16 2.06
N LEU A 202 18.47 -7.74 1.22
CA LEU A 202 18.26 -8.28 -0.13
C LEU A 202 19.25 -7.73 -1.16
N GLY A 203 19.95 -6.64 -0.85
CA GLY A 203 20.80 -5.93 -1.80
C GLY A 203 20.01 -5.12 -2.82
N ALA A 204 20.69 -4.63 -3.85
CA ALA A 204 20.07 -3.93 -4.97
C ALA A 204 19.41 -4.94 -5.92
N ILE A 205 18.15 -4.70 -6.29
CA ILE A 205 17.41 -5.51 -7.25
C ILE A 205 17.00 -4.61 -8.42
N THR A 206 17.25 -5.09 -9.64
CA THR A 206 16.89 -4.39 -10.88
C THR A 206 16.41 -5.41 -11.92
N TYR A 207 15.78 -4.92 -13.00
CA TYR A 207 15.55 -5.71 -14.21
C TYR A 207 16.53 -5.28 -15.30
N ARG A 208 17.16 -6.24 -15.97
CA ARG A 208 18.01 -6.04 -17.15
C ARG A 208 17.69 -7.11 -18.20
N GLY A 209 17.34 -6.68 -19.40
CA GLY A 209 16.88 -7.59 -20.45
C GLY A 209 15.70 -8.49 -20.01
N GLY A 210 14.79 -7.96 -19.20
CA GLY A 210 13.64 -8.68 -18.65
C GLY A 210 13.96 -9.66 -17.51
N ARG A 211 15.21 -9.75 -17.06
CA ARG A 211 15.66 -10.66 -16.00
C ARG A 211 15.99 -9.91 -14.71
N VAL A 212 15.67 -10.53 -13.59
CA VAL A 212 16.05 -10.01 -12.26
C VAL A 212 17.55 -10.09 -12.10
N CYS A 213 18.18 -8.97 -11.80
CA CYS A 213 19.59 -8.85 -11.44
C CYS A 213 19.69 -8.43 -9.97
N ARG A 214 20.63 -9.08 -9.24
CA ARG A 214 20.95 -8.76 -7.85
C ARG A 214 22.38 -8.29 -7.75
N GLU A 215 22.58 -7.18 -7.08
CA GLU A 215 23.90 -6.55 -6.88
C GLU A 215 24.06 -6.17 -5.40
N ALA A 216 25.28 -5.83 -5.02
CA ALA A 216 25.52 -5.32 -3.66
C ALA A 216 24.75 -4.01 -3.44
N MET A 217 24.25 -3.79 -2.22
CA MET A 217 23.60 -2.51 -1.86
C MET A 217 24.57 -1.36 -2.12
N GLY A 218 24.08 -0.31 -2.81
CA GLY A 218 24.88 0.85 -3.22
C GLY A 218 25.47 0.76 -4.61
N SER A 219 25.50 -0.43 -5.26
CA SER A 219 25.81 -0.53 -6.69
C SER A 219 24.81 0.25 -7.51
N GLY A 220 25.29 1.03 -8.50
CA GLY A 220 24.41 1.83 -9.36
C GLY A 220 23.75 3.03 -8.68
N ALA A 221 24.36 3.55 -7.59
CA ALA A 221 23.92 4.79 -6.97
C ALA A 221 23.86 5.95 -7.99
N THR A 222 22.86 6.79 -7.87
CA THR A 222 22.65 7.93 -8.76
C THR A 222 22.23 9.17 -7.98
N VAL A 223 22.15 10.31 -8.65
CA VAL A 223 21.55 11.53 -8.11
C VAL A 223 20.28 11.80 -8.90
N VAL A 224 19.18 11.98 -8.19
CA VAL A 224 17.88 12.37 -8.75
C VAL A 224 17.54 13.75 -8.21
N THR A 225 17.02 14.61 -9.07
CA THR A 225 16.53 15.94 -8.68
C THR A 225 15.03 15.85 -8.43
N PHE A 226 14.58 16.29 -7.27
CA PHE A 226 13.18 16.41 -6.90
C PHE A 226 12.88 17.85 -6.51
N GLY A 227 11.95 18.49 -7.20
CA GLY A 227 11.59 19.88 -6.91
C GLY A 227 12.81 20.82 -6.85
N GLY A 228 13.79 20.63 -7.72
CA GLY A 228 15.05 21.40 -7.74
C GLY A 228 16.11 20.95 -6.72
N THR A 229 15.82 19.97 -5.84
CA THR A 229 16.76 19.48 -4.83
C THR A 229 17.39 18.16 -5.27
N GLN A 230 18.71 18.11 -5.34
CA GLN A 230 19.46 16.90 -5.65
C GLN A 230 19.52 15.95 -4.45
N ARG A 231 19.20 14.68 -4.67
CA ARG A 231 19.27 13.63 -3.66
C ARG A 231 20.03 12.43 -4.21
N ARG A 232 20.94 11.91 -3.37
CA ARG A 232 21.61 10.65 -3.66
C ARG A 232 20.64 9.50 -3.42
N MET A 233 20.50 8.62 -4.41
CA MET A 233 19.56 7.52 -4.43
C MET A 233 20.29 6.20 -4.75
N LEU A 234 19.80 5.11 -4.16
CA LEU A 234 20.33 3.75 -4.36
C LEU A 234 19.26 2.87 -4.99
N PRO A 235 19.61 1.95 -5.91
CA PRO A 235 18.68 0.92 -6.34
C PRO A 235 18.21 0.11 -5.13
N GLY A 236 16.89 -0.07 -5.00
CA GLY A 236 16.27 -0.74 -3.87
C GLY A 236 15.32 -1.87 -4.27
N PRO A 237 15.14 -2.89 -3.40
CA PRO A 237 14.22 -3.99 -3.62
C PRO A 237 12.78 -3.60 -3.22
N VAL A 238 12.27 -2.52 -3.82
CA VAL A 238 10.96 -1.94 -3.51
C VAL A 238 9.89 -2.28 -4.54
N GLY A 239 8.63 -2.19 -4.14
CA GLY A 239 7.47 -2.53 -4.97
C GLY A 239 7.34 -1.68 -6.23
N ASP A 240 7.86 -0.47 -6.20
CA ASP A 240 8.00 0.45 -7.34
C ASP A 240 8.61 -0.25 -8.57
N LEU A 241 9.54 -1.19 -8.35
CA LEU A 241 10.19 -1.94 -9.41
C LEU A 241 9.22 -2.79 -10.24
N GLU A 242 8.32 -3.52 -9.57
CA GLU A 242 7.30 -4.31 -10.27
C GLU A 242 6.19 -3.45 -10.85
N ALA A 243 5.77 -2.40 -10.14
CA ALA A 243 4.77 -1.47 -10.62
C ALA A 243 5.25 -0.78 -11.91
N ALA A 244 6.48 -0.25 -11.94
CA ALA A 244 7.05 0.36 -13.13
C ALA A 244 7.25 -0.62 -14.29
N ARG A 245 7.70 -1.86 -13.99
CA ARG A 245 7.87 -2.91 -15.00
C ARG A 245 6.55 -3.28 -15.67
N ARG A 246 5.51 -3.50 -14.89
CA ARG A 246 4.19 -3.84 -15.41
C ARG A 246 3.53 -2.69 -16.16
N ALA A 247 3.67 -1.47 -15.67
CA ALA A 247 3.12 -0.28 -16.31
C ALA A 247 3.74 0.00 -17.68
N SER A 248 5.06 -0.31 -17.85
CA SER A 248 5.80 0.05 -19.06
C SER A 248 6.06 -1.12 -20.01
N GLY A 249 6.15 -2.34 -19.51
CA GLY A 249 6.66 -3.48 -20.28
C GLY A 249 8.17 -3.41 -20.59
N ALA A 250 8.89 -2.42 -20.05
CA ALA A 250 10.32 -2.23 -20.31
C ALA A 250 11.16 -3.42 -19.88
N PRO A 251 12.17 -3.84 -20.68
CA PRO A 251 13.09 -4.90 -20.28
C PRO A 251 14.07 -4.45 -19.19
N ASP A 252 14.42 -3.18 -19.13
CA ASP A 252 15.33 -2.61 -18.16
C ASP A 252 14.57 -1.67 -17.22
N VAL A 253 14.52 -2.03 -15.93
CA VAL A 253 13.84 -1.22 -14.91
C VAL A 253 14.70 -1.12 -13.66
N ILE A 254 14.79 0.10 -13.11
CA ILE A 254 15.48 0.38 -11.86
C ILE A 254 14.58 1.24 -10.98
N ALA A 255 14.35 0.78 -9.76
CA ALA A 255 13.68 1.56 -8.72
C ALA A 255 14.70 2.03 -7.68
N TYR A 256 14.65 3.31 -7.34
CA TYR A 256 15.58 3.94 -6.44
C TYR A 256 14.90 4.36 -5.13
N VAL A 257 15.63 4.22 -4.03
CA VAL A 257 15.27 4.69 -2.70
C VAL A 257 16.32 5.70 -2.20
N PRO A 258 16.00 6.60 -1.27
CA PRO A 258 16.97 7.50 -0.68
C PRO A 258 18.14 6.75 -0.06
N ASP A 259 19.36 7.24 -0.27
CA ASP A 259 20.54 6.74 0.45
C ASP A 259 20.37 7.03 1.95
N PRO A 260 20.33 6.00 2.82
CA PRO A 260 20.13 6.21 4.25
C PRO A 260 21.27 6.98 4.92
N ALA A 261 22.43 7.06 4.27
CA ALA A 261 23.57 7.85 4.74
C ALA A 261 23.51 9.32 4.34
N ALA A 262 22.61 9.67 3.38
CA ALA A 262 22.43 11.05 2.94
C ALA A 262 21.52 11.85 3.89
N PRO A 263 21.68 13.17 3.99
CA PRO A 263 20.79 14.02 4.76
C PRO A 263 19.34 13.87 4.28
N ARG A 264 18.41 13.72 5.22
CA ARG A 264 16.97 13.79 4.95
C ARG A 264 16.62 15.24 4.60
N GLY A 265 15.89 15.45 3.51
CA GLY A 265 15.50 16.79 3.09
C GLY A 265 14.00 16.96 3.05
N GLY A 266 13.50 18.13 3.53
CA GLY A 266 12.13 18.59 3.36
C GLY A 266 11.04 17.74 4.03
N ASP A 267 9.84 18.30 4.05
CA ASP A 267 8.65 17.68 4.65
C ASP A 267 7.74 17.02 3.59
N ASP A 268 8.02 17.24 2.31
CA ASP A 268 7.27 16.68 1.19
C ASP A 268 7.81 15.32 0.76
N SER A 269 6.90 14.54 0.23
CA SER A 269 7.19 13.27 -0.45
C SER A 269 7.23 13.50 -1.95
N TYR A 270 8.17 12.85 -2.60
CA TYR A 270 8.43 13.00 -4.03
C TYR A 270 8.45 11.64 -4.71
N ALA A 271 7.94 11.60 -5.93
CA ALA A 271 8.21 10.53 -6.87
C ALA A 271 8.73 11.12 -8.18
N TRP A 272 9.55 10.34 -8.88
CA TRP A 272 10.12 10.68 -10.16
C TRP A 272 10.16 9.45 -11.06
N ALA A 273 9.98 9.65 -12.35
CA ALA A 273 10.14 8.63 -13.36
C ALA A 273 10.87 9.20 -14.59
N GLU A 274 11.75 8.40 -15.18
CA GLU A 274 12.34 8.65 -16.50
C GLU A 274 12.08 7.44 -17.39
N VAL A 275 11.64 7.69 -18.58
CA VAL A 275 11.43 6.70 -19.63
C VAL A 275 12.41 7.00 -20.77
N VAL A 276 13.10 5.96 -21.26
CA VAL A 276 14.01 6.03 -22.40
C VAL A 276 13.46 5.14 -23.51
N SER A 277 13.10 5.73 -24.63
CA SER A 277 12.60 5.01 -25.81
C SER A 277 13.73 4.27 -26.54
N PRO A 278 13.41 3.29 -27.45
CA PRO A 278 14.41 2.57 -28.21
C PRO A 278 15.31 3.46 -29.10
N ASP A 279 14.81 4.61 -29.55
CA ASP A 279 15.56 5.60 -30.34
C ASP A 279 16.48 6.49 -29.49
N GLY A 280 16.46 6.31 -28.15
CA GLY A 280 17.25 7.09 -27.20
C GLY A 280 16.58 8.38 -26.71
N SER A 281 15.39 8.74 -27.21
CA SER A 281 14.62 9.86 -26.68
C SER A 281 14.23 9.61 -25.21
N ARG A 282 14.09 10.71 -24.45
CA ARG A 282 13.80 10.65 -23.01
C ARG A 282 12.64 11.56 -22.69
N ALA A 283 11.83 11.13 -21.75
CA ALA A 283 10.81 11.92 -21.09
C ALA A 283 10.87 11.64 -19.58
N ASP A 284 10.57 12.65 -18.78
CA ASP A 284 10.53 12.51 -17.33
C ASP A 284 9.28 13.14 -16.71
N ALA A 285 8.95 12.69 -15.52
CA ALA A 285 7.83 13.21 -14.76
C ALA A 285 8.14 13.21 -13.26
N GLU A 286 7.56 14.18 -12.56
CA GLU A 286 7.63 14.30 -11.11
C GLU A 286 6.23 14.34 -10.48
N LEU A 287 6.13 13.85 -9.25
CA LEU A 287 4.96 13.98 -8.41
C LEU A 287 5.39 14.50 -7.04
N VAL A 288 4.66 15.49 -6.55
CA VAL A 288 4.85 16.04 -5.21
C VAL A 288 3.58 15.83 -4.39
N ALA A 289 3.77 15.26 -3.21
CA ALA A 289 2.73 15.12 -2.19
C ALA A 289 3.31 15.56 -0.84
N GLY A 290 2.45 15.82 0.14
CA GLY A 290 2.88 16.09 1.50
C GLY A 290 3.45 14.84 2.19
N ASP A 291 3.15 14.62 3.47
CA ASP A 291 3.54 13.45 4.27
C ASP A 291 3.16 12.13 3.56
N GLY A 292 4.14 11.29 3.24
CA GLY A 292 3.94 10.05 2.48
C GLY A 292 3.12 9.00 3.22
N LEU A 293 3.16 8.98 4.56
CA LEU A 293 2.29 8.10 5.34
C LEU A 293 0.84 8.58 5.29
N ARG A 294 0.63 9.90 5.34
CA ARG A 294 -0.70 10.51 5.19
C ARG A 294 -1.21 10.35 3.76
N ALA A 295 -0.37 10.44 2.74
CA ALA A 295 -0.74 10.17 1.34
C ALA A 295 -1.14 8.69 1.12
N THR A 296 -0.48 7.74 1.81
CA THR A 296 -0.81 6.31 1.71
C THR A 296 -2.24 6.00 2.17
N ALA A 297 -2.75 6.70 3.18
CA ALA A 297 -4.07 6.39 3.74
C ALA A 297 -5.23 6.66 2.76
N PRO A 298 -5.36 7.85 2.13
CA PRO A 298 -6.39 8.07 1.13
C PRO A 298 -6.23 7.19 -0.12
N ILE A 299 -4.99 6.84 -0.53
CA ILE A 299 -4.75 5.90 -1.62
C ILE A 299 -5.35 4.53 -1.31
N ALA A 300 -5.01 3.96 -0.15
CA ALA A 300 -5.52 2.65 0.26
C ALA A 300 -7.06 2.64 0.40
N ALA A 301 -7.62 3.70 0.99
CA ALA A 301 -9.07 3.83 1.18
C ALA A 301 -9.81 3.99 -0.15
N GLU A 302 -9.30 4.80 -1.08
CA GLU A 302 -9.89 4.99 -2.39
C GLU A 302 -9.78 3.71 -3.25
N THR A 303 -8.63 3.02 -3.17
CA THR A 303 -8.46 1.71 -3.82
C THR A 303 -9.50 0.72 -3.31
N ALA A 304 -9.68 0.60 -1.98
CA ALA A 304 -10.68 -0.29 -1.40
C ALA A 304 -12.11 0.07 -1.82
N ARG A 305 -12.45 1.37 -1.85
CA ARG A 305 -13.76 1.86 -2.30
C ARG A 305 -14.04 1.48 -3.76
N ARG A 306 -13.05 1.63 -4.65
CA ARG A 306 -13.19 1.24 -6.07
C ARG A 306 -13.28 -0.27 -6.23
N VAL A 307 -12.53 -1.05 -5.46
CA VAL A 307 -12.64 -2.51 -5.44
C VAL A 307 -14.05 -2.95 -5.02
N LEU A 308 -14.63 -2.34 -4.00
CA LEU A 308 -16.01 -2.60 -3.55
C LEU A 308 -17.05 -2.22 -4.61
N ALA A 309 -16.82 -1.17 -5.36
CA ALA A 309 -17.72 -0.75 -6.45
C ALA A 309 -17.71 -1.70 -7.65
N GLY A 310 -16.74 -2.61 -7.70
CA GLY A 310 -16.55 -3.62 -8.75
C GLY A 310 -15.20 -3.46 -9.43
N ALA A 311 -14.38 -4.50 -9.35
CA ALA A 311 -13.07 -4.54 -9.98
C ALA A 311 -12.87 -5.86 -10.74
N THR A 312 -12.07 -5.81 -11.80
CA THR A 312 -11.75 -6.98 -12.62
C THR A 312 -10.97 -8.01 -11.79
N PRO A 313 -11.39 -9.29 -11.74
CA PRO A 313 -10.63 -10.35 -11.10
C PRO A 313 -9.21 -10.48 -11.68
N GLY A 314 -8.24 -10.78 -10.82
CA GLY A 314 -6.83 -10.88 -11.17
C GLY A 314 -5.94 -10.25 -10.11
N ALA A 315 -4.62 -10.23 -10.36
CA ALA A 315 -3.62 -9.62 -9.49
C ALA A 315 -3.08 -8.33 -10.10
N TRP A 316 -3.23 -7.23 -9.37
CA TRP A 316 -3.08 -5.88 -9.89
C TRP A 316 -2.22 -4.99 -9.00
N THR A 317 -1.58 -4.00 -9.60
CA THR A 317 -1.20 -2.76 -8.95
C THR A 317 -2.33 -1.75 -9.09
N PRO A 318 -2.47 -0.76 -8.19
CA PRO A 318 -3.60 0.18 -8.24
C PRO A 318 -3.66 1.00 -9.53
N GLY A 319 -2.52 1.43 -10.05
CA GLY A 319 -2.45 2.22 -11.28
C GLY A 319 -2.85 1.42 -12.53
N GLN A 320 -2.46 0.15 -12.62
CA GLN A 320 -2.91 -0.73 -13.70
C GLN A 320 -4.42 -0.97 -13.68
N LEU A 321 -5.00 -1.13 -12.49
CA LEU A 321 -6.41 -1.44 -12.34
C LEU A 321 -7.32 -0.21 -12.53
N PHE A 322 -6.91 0.94 -12.03
CA PHE A 322 -7.76 2.13 -11.93
C PHE A 322 -7.24 3.35 -12.70
N GLY A 323 -6.10 3.23 -13.35
CA GLY A 323 -5.51 4.30 -14.17
C GLY A 323 -4.57 5.23 -13.38
N PRO A 324 -3.89 6.13 -14.11
CA PRO A 324 -2.87 7.02 -13.55
C PRO A 324 -3.43 8.17 -12.70
N ASP A 325 -4.75 8.41 -12.74
CA ASP A 325 -5.34 9.52 -11.99
C ASP A 325 -5.67 9.19 -10.54
N LEU A 326 -5.63 7.89 -10.17
CA LEU A 326 -5.98 7.44 -8.82
C LEU A 326 -5.21 8.18 -7.72
N VAL A 327 -3.90 8.39 -7.88
CA VAL A 327 -3.09 9.06 -6.85
C VAL A 327 -3.47 10.53 -6.70
N THR A 328 -3.67 11.24 -7.80
CA THR A 328 -4.02 12.67 -7.78
C THR A 328 -5.44 12.89 -7.23
N GLU A 329 -6.38 12.06 -7.62
CA GLU A 329 -7.75 12.09 -7.10
C GLU A 329 -7.83 11.75 -5.59
N ALA A 330 -7.02 10.78 -5.14
CA ALA A 330 -7.03 10.38 -3.74
C ALA A 330 -6.32 11.39 -2.82
N THR A 331 -5.27 12.06 -3.30
CA THR A 331 -4.35 12.83 -2.44
C THR A 331 -4.28 14.32 -2.75
N GLY A 332 -4.74 14.75 -3.93
CA GLY A 332 -4.49 16.11 -4.44
C GLY A 332 -3.03 16.36 -4.84
N ALA A 333 -2.22 15.30 -5.00
CA ALA A 333 -0.83 15.41 -5.42
C ALA A 333 -0.71 16.12 -6.78
N GLN A 334 0.36 16.86 -6.94
CA GLN A 334 0.65 17.57 -8.19
C GLN A 334 1.62 16.75 -9.05
N VAL A 335 1.33 16.65 -10.33
CA VAL A 335 2.16 15.96 -11.32
C VAL A 335 2.65 16.96 -12.34
N THR A 336 3.93 16.85 -12.72
CA THR A 336 4.54 17.56 -13.85
C THR A 336 5.14 16.54 -14.81
N VAL A 337 5.00 16.79 -16.10
CA VAL A 337 5.61 16.00 -17.19
C VAL A 337 6.48 16.93 -18.02
N ASP A 338 7.75 16.57 -18.21
CA ASP A 338 8.75 17.43 -18.90
C ASP A 338 8.72 18.88 -18.39
N GLY A 339 8.58 19.04 -17.06
CA GLY A 339 8.53 20.34 -16.39
C GLY A 339 7.21 21.13 -16.54
N GLN A 340 6.19 20.57 -17.19
CA GLN A 340 4.87 21.19 -17.33
C GLN A 340 3.83 20.50 -16.43
N PRO A 341 2.89 21.24 -15.82
CA PRO A 341 1.78 20.64 -15.09
C PRO A 341 0.97 19.67 -15.97
N ALA A 342 0.60 18.49 -15.41
CA ALA A 342 -0.07 17.41 -16.13
C ALA A 342 -1.36 16.95 -15.43
#